data_51870d191cdfb9186b3f7bf647cc1450
#
_entry.id   51870d191cdfb9186b3f7bf647cc1450
#
_cell.length_a   1.000
_cell.length_b   1.000
_cell.length_c   1.000
_cell.angle_alpha   90.00
_cell.angle_beta   90.00
_cell.angle_gamma   90.00
#
_symmetry.space_group_name_H-M   'P 1'
#
loop_
_entity.id
_entity.type
_entity.pdbx_description
1 polymer ?
#
loop_
_entity_poly.entity_id
_entity_poly.type
_entity_poly.pdbx_seq_one_letter_code
_entity_poly.pdbx_strand_id
1 'polypeptide(L)'
;MIKLILGLKITIIKLITFDLDDTLWDNGPTIANAEIFTRKWIEKRVGRVEWGNFDDFINLREDLIREDPSIAWDISKLRKEIFKKKINHLVTSSEAEVIANDAFNMFINKRHEVELYDGVANALKSLSMDYSLGVLTNGNADIYRFEIGKYFDFAISSLEAKDSKPNRPHFDKALQKIDGISFAEMLHIGDHQINDIFAANQLGIKTLWFNNKNTKWVQAFEKPEDFSDWKKLPEIIEELYE
;
A
#
# COMPACT_ATOMS: atom_id res chain seq x y z
N MET A 1 -17.53 29.53 25.12
CA MET A 1 -18.89 30.03 24.86
C MET A 1 -19.18 29.85 23.38
N ILE A 2 -19.84 28.71 23.07
CA ILE A 2 -20.83 28.53 21.98
C ILE A 2 -20.37 28.85 20.55
N LYS A 3 -19.87 27.83 19.82
CA LYS A 3 -20.08 27.68 18.39
C LYS A 3 -21.34 26.84 18.13
N LEU A 4 -22.49 27.39 18.43
CA LEU A 4 -23.82 26.89 18.02
C LEU A 4 -24.30 27.78 16.90
N ILE A 5 -23.77 27.69 15.71
CA ILE A 5 -24.34 28.37 14.52
C ILE A 5 -24.29 27.39 13.36
N LEU A 6 -25.49 27.05 12.89
CA LEU A 6 -25.79 26.20 11.72
C LEU A 6 -25.51 24.72 11.90
N GLY A 7 -26.52 23.90 12.05
CA GLY A 7 -26.68 22.44 12.04
C GLY A 7 -25.71 21.56 11.23
N LEU A 8 -24.46 21.95 11.07
CA LEU A 8 -23.38 21.13 10.59
C LEU A 8 -22.99 20.17 11.72
N LYS A 9 -23.37 18.92 11.61
CA LYS A 9 -22.76 17.85 12.40
C LYS A 9 -21.26 17.88 12.12
N ILE A 10 -20.45 18.33 13.08
CA ILE A 10 -19.00 18.10 13.05
C ILE A 10 -18.84 16.56 13.10
N THR A 11 -18.38 15.97 12.03
CA THR A 11 -18.13 14.53 11.99
C THR A 11 -16.74 14.31 12.55
N ILE A 12 -16.67 13.79 13.76
CA ILE A 12 -15.41 13.47 14.45
C ILE A 12 -14.79 12.24 13.80
N ILE A 13 -13.55 12.31 13.39
CA ILE A 13 -12.79 11.15 12.89
C ILE A 13 -12.56 10.17 14.05
N LYS A 14 -12.76 8.88 13.77
CA LYS A 14 -12.53 7.78 14.72
C LYS A 14 -11.51 6.78 14.22
N LEU A 15 -11.41 6.63 12.90
CA LEU A 15 -10.50 5.70 12.23
C LEU A 15 -9.67 6.45 11.20
N ILE A 16 -8.35 6.33 11.31
CA ILE A 16 -7.43 6.80 10.27
C ILE A 16 -6.81 5.58 9.60
N THR A 17 -6.91 5.53 8.28
CA THR A 17 -6.31 4.46 7.48
C THR A 17 -5.19 5.01 6.60
N PHE A 18 -4.13 4.22 6.42
CA PHE A 18 -2.94 4.61 5.68
C PHE A 18 -2.66 3.63 4.55
N ASP A 19 -2.26 4.12 3.39
CA ASP A 19 -1.46 3.33 2.47
C ASP A 19 -0.04 3.15 3.04
N LEU A 20 0.77 2.26 2.47
CA LEU A 20 2.12 1.98 2.92
C LEU A 20 3.19 2.51 1.97
N ASP A 21 3.23 1.95 0.76
CA ASP A 21 4.27 2.20 -0.23
C ASP A 21 4.18 3.63 -0.78
N ASP A 22 5.29 4.36 -0.82
CA ASP A 22 5.35 5.78 -1.17
C ASP A 22 4.57 6.72 -0.22
N THR A 23 3.90 6.16 0.81
CA THR A 23 3.23 6.90 1.87
C THR A 23 4.04 6.91 3.17
N LEU A 24 4.43 5.75 3.71
CA LEU A 24 5.24 5.67 4.96
C LEU A 24 6.75 5.60 4.67
N TRP A 25 7.15 5.17 3.48
CA TRP A 25 8.54 5.07 3.00
C TRP A 25 8.61 5.21 1.48
N ASP A 26 9.79 5.49 0.94
CA ASP A 26 10.03 5.47 -0.51
C ASP A 26 10.15 4.01 -0.99
N ASN A 27 9.14 3.56 -1.73
CA ASN A 27 9.09 2.19 -2.23
C ASN A 27 10.01 1.95 -3.42
N GLY A 28 10.31 2.95 -4.22
CA GLY A 28 11.11 2.81 -5.43
C GLY A 28 12.46 2.15 -5.20
N PRO A 29 13.34 2.70 -4.36
CA PRO A 29 14.62 2.09 -4.02
C PRO A 29 14.49 0.71 -3.38
N THR A 30 13.50 0.51 -2.50
CA THR A 30 13.26 -0.74 -1.79
C THR A 30 12.95 -1.89 -2.77
N ILE A 31 12.01 -1.66 -3.69
CA ILE A 31 11.63 -2.66 -4.70
C ILE A 31 12.78 -2.93 -5.68
N ALA A 32 13.48 -1.86 -6.13
CA ALA A 32 14.61 -2.01 -7.04
C ALA A 32 15.73 -2.87 -6.42
N ASN A 33 16.08 -2.61 -5.17
CA ASN A 33 17.09 -3.38 -4.44
C ASN A 33 16.68 -4.84 -4.24
N ALA A 34 15.42 -5.08 -3.86
CA ALA A 34 14.89 -6.43 -3.69
C ALA A 34 14.91 -7.21 -5.01
N GLU A 35 14.53 -6.56 -6.12
CA GLU A 35 14.53 -7.16 -7.45
C GLU A 35 15.95 -7.50 -7.91
N ILE A 36 16.90 -6.57 -7.82
CA ILE A 36 18.30 -6.77 -8.22
C ILE A 36 18.93 -7.94 -7.41
N PHE A 37 18.70 -7.94 -6.09
CA PHE A 37 19.21 -8.98 -5.22
C PHE A 37 18.66 -10.37 -5.60
N THR A 38 17.34 -10.44 -5.81
CA THR A 38 16.66 -11.70 -6.12
C THR A 38 17.06 -12.24 -7.49
N ARG A 39 17.15 -11.39 -8.52
CA ARG A 39 17.60 -11.80 -9.87
C ARG A 39 19.02 -12.37 -9.84
N LYS A 40 19.94 -11.72 -9.13
CA LYS A 40 21.31 -12.24 -8.94
C LYS A 40 21.32 -13.58 -8.22
N TRP A 41 20.43 -13.78 -7.24
CA TRP A 41 20.30 -15.03 -6.52
C TRP A 41 19.77 -16.17 -7.41
N ILE A 42 18.81 -15.90 -8.28
CA ILE A 42 18.30 -16.84 -9.28
C ILE A 42 19.42 -17.21 -10.25
N GLU A 43 20.09 -16.23 -10.84
CA GLU A 43 21.16 -16.47 -11.85
C GLU A 43 22.34 -17.25 -11.33
N LYS A 44 22.65 -17.17 -10.05
CA LYS A 44 23.66 -18.05 -9.41
C LYS A 44 23.27 -19.53 -9.41
N ARG A 45 21.99 -19.87 -9.59
CA ARG A 45 21.46 -21.23 -9.56
C ARG A 45 21.22 -21.81 -10.93
N VAL A 46 20.66 -21.00 -11.81
CA VAL A 46 20.20 -21.48 -13.13
C VAL A 46 21.04 -20.98 -14.31
N GLY A 47 22.03 -20.11 -14.03
CA GLY A 47 22.77 -19.41 -15.07
C GLY A 47 22.09 -18.13 -15.52
N ARG A 48 22.55 -17.56 -16.64
CA ARG A 48 22.02 -16.29 -17.18
C ARG A 48 20.55 -16.41 -17.52
N VAL A 49 19.75 -15.43 -17.08
CA VAL A 49 18.31 -15.32 -17.33
C VAL A 49 18.04 -14.08 -18.20
N GLU A 50 17.22 -14.24 -19.22
CA GLU A 50 16.75 -13.12 -20.07
C GLU A 50 15.54 -12.46 -19.39
N TRP A 51 15.82 -11.47 -18.55
CA TRP A 51 14.79 -10.76 -17.78
C TRP A 51 13.89 -9.88 -18.65
N GLY A 52 14.42 -9.38 -19.79
CA GLY A 52 13.72 -8.42 -20.64
C GLY A 52 13.73 -6.99 -20.06
N ASN A 53 13.05 -6.10 -20.77
CA ASN A 53 12.85 -4.72 -20.35
C ASN A 53 11.52 -4.55 -19.57
N PHE A 54 11.13 -3.29 -19.30
CA PHE A 54 9.90 -3.00 -18.59
C PHE A 54 8.64 -3.42 -19.36
N ASP A 55 8.61 -3.21 -20.67
CA ASP A 55 7.45 -3.60 -21.51
C ASP A 55 7.29 -5.12 -21.54
N ASP A 56 8.40 -5.88 -21.62
CA ASP A 56 8.38 -7.34 -21.53
C ASP A 56 7.82 -7.83 -20.18
N PHE A 57 8.12 -7.10 -19.11
CA PHE A 57 7.56 -7.39 -17.78
C PHE A 57 6.05 -7.12 -17.73
N ILE A 58 5.60 -5.99 -18.29
CA ILE A 58 4.17 -5.65 -18.33
C ILE A 58 3.39 -6.66 -19.15
N ASN A 59 3.88 -7.02 -20.35
CA ASN A 59 3.24 -8.01 -21.21
C ASN A 59 3.13 -9.37 -20.51
N LEU A 60 4.21 -9.84 -19.87
CA LEU A 60 4.20 -11.10 -19.12
C LEU A 60 3.19 -11.06 -17.95
N ARG A 61 3.12 -9.94 -17.24
CA ARG A 61 2.15 -9.73 -16.17
C ARG A 61 0.72 -9.83 -16.70
N GLU A 62 0.41 -9.16 -17.80
CA GLU A 62 -0.92 -9.17 -18.43
C GLU A 62 -1.31 -10.56 -18.91
N ASP A 63 -0.37 -11.30 -19.52
CA ASP A 63 -0.58 -12.68 -19.95
C ASP A 63 -0.92 -13.60 -18.77
N LEU A 64 -0.16 -13.50 -17.67
CA LEU A 64 -0.41 -14.28 -16.46
C LEU A 64 -1.76 -13.95 -15.82
N ILE A 65 -2.15 -12.68 -15.77
CA ILE A 65 -3.48 -12.27 -15.27
C ILE A 65 -4.59 -12.77 -16.18
N ARG A 66 -4.36 -12.85 -17.50
CA ARG A 66 -5.33 -13.41 -18.44
C ARG A 66 -5.47 -14.91 -18.27
N GLU A 67 -4.37 -15.64 -17.98
CA GLU A 67 -4.39 -17.08 -17.67
C GLU A 67 -5.11 -17.35 -16.31
N ASP A 68 -4.86 -16.51 -15.30
CA ASP A 68 -5.48 -16.61 -13.97
C ASP A 68 -5.84 -15.22 -13.43
N PRO A 69 -7.09 -14.75 -13.64
CA PRO A 69 -7.53 -13.45 -13.16
C PRO A 69 -7.41 -13.26 -11.63
N SER A 70 -7.37 -14.35 -10.84
CA SER A 70 -7.25 -14.25 -9.39
C SER A 70 -5.91 -13.70 -8.91
N ILE A 71 -4.88 -13.73 -9.75
CA ILE A 71 -3.55 -13.20 -9.38
C ILE A 71 -3.43 -11.67 -9.59
N ALA A 72 -4.45 -11.02 -10.12
CA ALA A 72 -4.43 -9.56 -10.31
C ALA A 72 -4.24 -8.80 -8.99
N TRP A 73 -4.79 -9.35 -7.91
CA TRP A 73 -4.67 -8.82 -6.55
C TRP A 73 -3.73 -9.62 -5.65
N ASP A 74 -3.32 -10.83 -6.05
CA ASP A 74 -2.28 -11.60 -5.35
C ASP A 74 -0.91 -11.34 -5.99
N ILE A 75 -0.35 -10.17 -5.70
CA ILE A 75 0.97 -9.77 -6.25
C ILE A 75 2.11 -10.67 -5.79
N SER A 76 1.93 -11.42 -4.69
CA SER A 76 2.90 -12.42 -4.22
C SER A 76 2.91 -13.64 -5.13
N LYS A 77 1.72 -14.17 -5.47
CA LYS A 77 1.57 -15.25 -6.44
C LYS A 77 2.02 -14.81 -7.83
N LEU A 78 1.61 -13.63 -8.28
CA LEU A 78 2.03 -13.05 -9.55
C LEU A 78 3.56 -13.01 -9.68
N ARG A 79 4.27 -12.54 -8.65
CA ARG A 79 5.75 -12.48 -8.67
C ARG A 79 6.38 -13.86 -8.76
N LYS A 80 5.86 -14.85 -8.05
CA LYS A 80 6.32 -16.24 -8.14
C LYS A 80 6.15 -16.80 -9.55
N GLU A 81 4.98 -16.59 -10.16
CA GLU A 81 4.71 -17.03 -11.54
C GLU A 81 5.63 -16.33 -12.55
N ILE A 82 5.93 -15.05 -12.38
CA ILE A 82 6.91 -14.33 -13.21
C ILE A 82 8.30 -14.98 -13.09
N PHE A 83 8.79 -15.22 -11.88
CA PHE A 83 10.09 -15.90 -11.71
C PHE A 83 10.08 -17.28 -12.35
N LYS A 84 9.05 -18.07 -12.12
CA LYS A 84 8.90 -19.41 -12.71
C LYS A 84 8.90 -19.37 -14.23
N LYS A 85 8.10 -18.52 -14.87
CA LYS A 85 8.05 -18.35 -16.34
C LYS A 85 9.41 -17.95 -16.92
N LYS A 86 10.17 -17.10 -16.23
CA LYS A 86 11.50 -16.65 -16.67
C LYS A 86 12.57 -17.73 -16.64
N ILE A 87 12.41 -18.79 -15.83
CA ILE A 87 13.44 -19.82 -15.66
C ILE A 87 13.02 -21.22 -16.12
N ASN A 88 11.74 -21.47 -16.44
CA ASN A 88 11.22 -22.80 -16.78
C ASN A 88 11.86 -23.48 -18.02
N HIS A 89 12.56 -22.69 -18.87
CA HIS A 89 13.29 -23.19 -20.02
C HIS A 89 14.76 -23.57 -19.69
N LEU A 90 15.23 -23.23 -18.48
CA LEU A 90 16.60 -23.48 -18.02
C LEU A 90 16.69 -24.69 -17.08
N VAL A 91 15.58 -25.06 -16.46
CA VAL A 91 15.50 -26.12 -15.44
C VAL A 91 14.20 -26.92 -15.61
N THR A 92 14.04 -28.02 -14.89
CA THR A 92 12.78 -28.77 -14.90
C THR A 92 11.64 -27.97 -14.25
N SER A 93 10.39 -28.30 -14.59
CA SER A 93 9.22 -27.60 -14.01
C SER A 93 9.16 -27.67 -12.48
N SER A 94 9.58 -28.82 -11.91
CA SER A 94 9.67 -28.98 -10.45
C SER A 94 10.75 -28.09 -9.82
N GLU A 95 11.90 -28.01 -10.44
CA GLU A 95 12.99 -27.13 -9.98
C GLU A 95 12.59 -25.65 -10.13
N ALA A 96 11.93 -25.27 -11.25
CA ALA A 96 11.46 -23.90 -11.44
C ALA A 96 10.49 -23.47 -10.34
N GLU A 97 9.57 -24.34 -9.92
CA GLU A 97 8.63 -24.08 -8.82
C GLU A 97 9.35 -23.84 -7.50
N VAL A 98 10.31 -24.70 -7.15
CA VAL A 98 11.09 -24.56 -5.91
C VAL A 98 11.91 -23.27 -5.93
N ILE A 99 12.63 -23.01 -7.03
CA ILE A 99 13.47 -21.81 -7.17
C ILE A 99 12.61 -20.54 -7.12
N ALA A 100 11.43 -20.52 -7.75
CA ALA A 100 10.54 -19.36 -7.74
C ALA A 100 10.00 -19.05 -6.33
N ASN A 101 9.65 -20.09 -5.56
CA ASN A 101 9.23 -19.92 -4.17
C ASN A 101 10.38 -19.42 -3.27
N ASP A 102 11.57 -19.99 -3.40
CA ASP A 102 12.75 -19.53 -2.64
C ASP A 102 13.14 -18.10 -3.03
N ALA A 103 13.11 -17.78 -4.33
CA ALA A 103 13.35 -16.43 -4.85
C ALA A 103 12.36 -15.42 -4.28
N PHE A 104 11.08 -15.80 -4.21
CA PHE A 104 10.06 -14.95 -3.59
C PHE A 104 10.34 -14.71 -2.10
N ASN A 105 10.76 -15.73 -1.36
CA ASN A 105 11.14 -15.57 0.05
C ASN A 105 12.34 -14.63 0.22
N MET A 106 13.31 -14.68 -0.69
CA MET A 106 14.42 -13.73 -0.70
C MET A 106 13.94 -12.31 -1.03
N PHE A 107 13.09 -12.18 -2.04
CA PHE A 107 12.50 -10.90 -2.43
C PHE A 107 11.73 -10.26 -1.29
N ILE A 108 10.80 -10.99 -0.65
CA ILE A 108 9.94 -10.44 0.40
C ILE A 108 10.74 -10.02 1.64
N ASN A 109 11.83 -10.73 1.95
CA ASN A 109 12.71 -10.31 3.04
C ASN A 109 13.41 -8.98 2.72
N LYS A 110 13.95 -8.84 1.49
CA LYS A 110 14.59 -7.59 1.05
C LYS A 110 13.59 -6.44 0.91
N ARG A 111 12.37 -6.72 0.49
CA ARG A 111 11.29 -5.75 0.38
C ARG A 111 10.88 -5.16 1.74
N HIS A 112 11.19 -5.84 2.85
CA HIS A 112 10.95 -5.30 4.19
C HIS A 112 12.15 -4.53 4.77
N GLU A 113 13.23 -4.33 4.01
CA GLU A 113 14.32 -3.44 4.40
C GLU A 113 13.99 -2.02 3.94
N VAL A 114 13.07 -1.35 4.63
CA VAL A 114 12.59 0.01 4.31
C VAL A 114 13.21 1.04 5.23
N GLU A 115 13.33 2.27 4.73
CA GLU A 115 13.63 3.46 5.51
C GLU A 115 12.37 4.35 5.56
N LEU A 116 11.82 4.56 6.75
CA LEU A 116 10.63 5.39 6.95
C LEU A 116 10.94 6.85 6.60
N TYR A 117 9.95 7.55 6.06
CA TYR A 117 10.07 9.02 5.97
C TYR A 117 10.22 9.63 7.37
N ASP A 118 10.96 10.74 7.43
CA ASP A 118 11.21 11.43 8.70
C ASP A 118 9.91 11.90 9.35
N GLY A 119 9.75 11.60 10.63
CA GLY A 119 8.56 11.94 11.40
C GLY A 119 7.46 10.87 11.43
N VAL A 120 7.44 9.90 10.51
CA VAL A 120 6.38 8.85 10.43
C VAL A 120 6.14 8.16 11.76
N ALA A 121 7.20 7.62 12.39
CA ALA A 121 7.06 6.86 13.64
C ALA A 121 6.46 7.70 14.78
N ASN A 122 6.85 8.98 14.87
CA ASN A 122 6.35 9.90 15.91
C ASN A 122 4.90 10.31 15.63
N ALA A 123 4.55 10.58 14.36
CA ALA A 123 3.18 10.91 13.98
C ALA A 123 2.23 9.75 14.26
N LEU A 124 2.58 8.52 13.85
CA LEU A 124 1.78 7.32 14.11
C LEU A 124 1.61 7.07 15.62
N LYS A 125 2.69 7.24 16.39
CA LYS A 125 2.62 7.14 17.86
C LYS A 125 1.65 8.15 18.47
N SER A 126 1.69 9.41 18.02
CA SER A 126 0.77 10.45 18.51
C SER A 126 -0.67 10.12 18.15
N LEU A 127 -0.93 9.85 16.87
CA LEU A 127 -2.28 9.57 16.38
C LEU A 127 -2.90 8.32 17.00
N SER A 128 -2.11 7.30 17.32
CA SER A 128 -2.61 6.07 17.96
C SER A 128 -3.10 6.26 19.40
N MET A 129 -2.90 7.44 20.01
CA MET A 129 -3.44 7.75 21.35
C MET A 129 -4.91 8.15 21.29
N ASP A 130 -5.35 8.73 20.17
CA ASP A 130 -6.67 9.35 20.04
C ASP A 130 -7.56 8.67 18.98
N TYR A 131 -6.94 7.95 18.02
CA TYR A 131 -7.62 7.30 16.89
C TYR A 131 -7.27 5.82 16.79
N SER A 132 -8.22 5.02 16.30
CA SER A 132 -7.89 3.70 15.74
C SER A 132 -7.10 3.89 14.43
N LEU A 133 -6.02 3.11 14.24
CA LEU A 133 -5.21 3.18 13.03
C LEU A 133 -5.29 1.88 12.25
N GLY A 134 -5.44 1.97 10.93
CA GLY A 134 -5.46 0.82 10.03
C GLY A 134 -4.58 1.00 8.80
N VAL A 135 -4.18 -0.10 8.18
CA VAL A 135 -3.44 -0.14 6.92
C VAL A 135 -4.33 -0.64 5.79
N LEU A 136 -4.34 0.04 4.65
CA LEU A 136 -4.99 -0.39 3.41
C LEU A 136 -4.00 -0.32 2.25
N THR A 137 -3.42 -1.45 1.85
CA THR A 137 -2.37 -1.48 0.84
C THR A 137 -2.67 -2.38 -0.35
N ASN A 138 -2.32 -1.93 -1.56
CA ASN A 138 -2.28 -2.79 -2.74
C ASN A 138 -1.02 -3.66 -2.78
N GLY A 139 -0.07 -3.38 -1.88
CA GLY A 139 1.19 -4.08 -1.75
C GLY A 139 1.11 -5.39 -0.94
N ASN A 140 2.28 -6.00 -0.77
CA ASN A 140 2.48 -7.19 0.06
C ASN A 140 3.46 -6.95 1.21
N ALA A 141 3.69 -5.69 1.62
CA ALA A 141 4.39 -5.41 2.86
C ALA A 141 3.54 -5.84 4.05
N ASP A 142 4.16 -6.53 4.96
CA ASP A 142 3.57 -6.86 6.25
C ASP A 142 4.03 -5.80 7.27
N ILE A 143 3.11 -4.90 7.64
CA ILE A 143 3.40 -3.80 8.56
C ILE A 143 3.85 -4.29 9.94
N TYR A 144 3.42 -5.48 10.35
CA TYR A 144 3.77 -6.05 11.65
C TYR A 144 5.21 -6.56 11.73
N ARG A 145 5.95 -6.57 10.62
CA ARG A 145 7.40 -6.80 10.60
C ARG A 145 8.23 -5.58 10.97
N PHE A 146 7.60 -4.42 11.13
CA PHE A 146 8.23 -3.16 11.51
C PHE A 146 7.84 -2.74 12.91
N GLU A 147 8.70 -1.97 13.59
CA GLU A 147 8.41 -1.47 14.94
C GLU A 147 7.14 -0.61 15.00
N ILE A 148 6.81 0.10 13.92
CA ILE A 148 5.60 0.93 13.81
C ILE A 148 4.32 0.09 13.71
N GLY A 149 4.42 -1.20 13.39
CA GLY A 149 3.26 -2.10 13.31
C GLY A 149 2.43 -2.17 14.58
N LYS A 150 3.03 -1.91 15.73
CA LYS A 150 2.35 -1.87 17.04
C LYS A 150 1.33 -0.73 17.20
N TYR A 151 1.35 0.26 16.31
CA TYR A 151 0.40 1.38 16.33
C TYR A 151 -0.86 1.11 15.51
N PHE A 152 -0.91 0.01 14.74
CA PHE A 152 -2.02 -0.33 13.88
C PHE A 152 -2.87 -1.44 14.47
N ASP A 153 -4.18 -1.22 14.54
CA ASP A 153 -5.17 -2.20 15.00
C ASP A 153 -5.38 -3.30 13.97
N PHE A 154 -5.24 -2.97 12.68
CA PHE A 154 -5.39 -3.94 11.58
C PHE A 154 -4.61 -3.51 10.33
N ALA A 155 -4.39 -4.48 9.44
CA ALA A 155 -3.87 -4.26 8.10
C ALA A 155 -4.69 -5.08 7.09
N ILE A 156 -5.01 -4.49 5.94
CA ILE A 156 -5.76 -5.12 4.86
C ILE A 156 -4.97 -4.94 3.57
N SER A 157 -4.49 -6.04 3.02
CA SER A 157 -3.83 -6.10 1.72
C SER A 157 -4.82 -6.42 0.60
N SER A 158 -4.38 -6.26 -0.67
CA SER A 158 -5.17 -6.70 -1.84
C SER A 158 -5.49 -8.19 -1.79
N LEU A 159 -4.59 -9.03 -1.26
CA LEU A 159 -4.85 -10.46 -1.09
C LEU A 159 -6.01 -10.71 -0.12
N GLU A 160 -6.04 -10.00 1.01
CA GLU A 160 -7.13 -10.09 1.99
C GLU A 160 -8.42 -9.48 1.46
N ALA A 161 -8.34 -8.33 0.78
CA ALA A 161 -9.49 -7.68 0.15
C ALA A 161 -10.05 -8.48 -1.03
N LYS A 162 -9.25 -9.33 -1.68
CA LYS A 162 -9.51 -10.02 -2.97
C LYS A 162 -9.82 -9.04 -4.09
N ASP A 163 -9.21 -7.88 -4.01
CA ASP A 163 -9.33 -6.79 -4.97
C ASP A 163 -8.22 -5.75 -4.70
N SER A 164 -8.11 -4.75 -5.56
CA SER A 164 -7.15 -3.67 -5.39
C SER A 164 -7.85 -2.31 -5.34
N LYS A 165 -7.36 -1.37 -4.54
CA LYS A 165 -7.72 0.04 -4.67
C LYS A 165 -7.46 0.48 -6.13
N PRO A 166 -8.33 1.21 -6.80
CA PRO A 166 -9.38 2.08 -6.26
C PRO A 166 -10.73 1.42 -5.95
N ASN A 167 -10.86 0.10 -6.10
CA ASN A 167 -12.09 -0.60 -5.75
C ASN A 167 -12.32 -0.58 -4.22
N ARG A 168 -13.60 -0.66 -3.81
CA ARG A 168 -14.03 -0.43 -2.44
C ARG A 168 -13.72 -1.52 -1.40
N PRO A 169 -13.39 -2.81 -1.73
CA PRO A 169 -13.31 -3.88 -0.73
C PRO A 169 -12.35 -3.62 0.44
N HIS A 170 -11.25 -2.90 0.23
CA HIS A 170 -10.36 -2.51 1.34
C HIS A 170 -11.09 -1.65 2.38
N PHE A 171 -11.82 -0.66 1.92
CA PHE A 171 -12.55 0.28 2.79
C PHE A 171 -13.75 -0.39 3.47
N ASP A 172 -14.47 -1.27 2.77
CA ASP A 172 -15.58 -2.05 3.35
C ASP A 172 -15.07 -2.95 4.50
N LYS A 173 -13.93 -3.59 4.31
CA LYS A 173 -13.31 -4.41 5.36
C LYS A 173 -12.78 -3.56 6.52
N ALA A 174 -12.20 -2.40 6.25
CA ALA A 174 -11.77 -1.46 7.28
C ALA A 174 -12.96 -1.01 8.15
N LEU A 175 -14.08 -0.68 7.53
CA LEU A 175 -15.31 -0.31 8.24
C LEU A 175 -15.80 -1.42 9.18
N GLN A 176 -15.60 -2.69 8.80
CA GLN A 176 -16.00 -3.85 9.62
C GLN A 176 -15.06 -4.13 10.79
N LYS A 177 -13.86 -3.50 10.83
CA LYS A 177 -12.90 -3.69 11.93
C LYS A 177 -13.24 -2.86 13.17
N ILE A 178 -14.02 -1.79 13.01
CA ILE A 178 -14.37 -0.86 14.09
C ILE A 178 -15.90 -0.78 14.17
N ASP A 179 -16.44 -1.21 15.28
CA ASP A 179 -17.89 -1.24 15.49
C ASP A 179 -18.48 0.18 15.58
N GLY A 180 -19.64 0.37 14.96
CA GLY A 180 -20.47 1.55 15.14
C GLY A 180 -19.95 2.84 14.50
N ILE A 181 -19.03 2.74 13.51
CA ILE A 181 -18.59 3.88 12.70
C ILE A 181 -19.20 3.85 11.29
N SER A 182 -19.19 4.99 10.63
CA SER A 182 -19.53 5.17 9.22
C SER A 182 -18.33 5.63 8.42
N PHE A 183 -18.39 5.58 7.10
CA PHE A 183 -17.34 6.11 6.23
C PHE A 183 -17.05 7.60 6.48
N ALA A 184 -18.04 8.38 6.88
CA ALA A 184 -17.85 9.80 7.20
C ALA A 184 -16.95 10.03 8.44
N GLU A 185 -16.80 9.02 9.33
CA GLU A 185 -15.94 9.04 10.51
C GLU A 185 -14.56 8.45 10.25
N MET A 186 -14.25 8.18 8.97
CA MET A 186 -12.93 7.71 8.52
C MET A 186 -12.14 8.81 7.82
N LEU A 187 -10.83 8.76 7.99
CA LEU A 187 -9.85 9.53 7.21
C LEU A 187 -8.90 8.53 6.53
N HIS A 188 -8.67 8.68 5.24
CA HIS A 188 -7.67 7.90 4.52
C HIS A 188 -6.51 8.78 4.07
N ILE A 189 -5.29 8.31 4.31
CA ILE A 189 -4.04 9.00 3.99
C ILE A 189 -3.23 8.13 3.03
N GLY A 190 -2.89 8.66 1.87
CA GLY A 190 -2.10 7.97 0.86
C GLY A 190 -1.50 8.92 -0.16
N ASP A 191 -0.59 8.42 -1.00
CA ASP A 191 0.13 9.22 -2.00
C ASP A 191 -0.55 9.21 -3.38
N HIS A 192 -1.34 8.18 -3.67
CA HIS A 192 -1.85 7.94 -5.01
C HIS A 192 -3.22 8.60 -5.25
N GLN A 193 -3.26 9.57 -6.20
CA GLN A 193 -4.46 10.36 -6.49
C GLN A 193 -5.73 9.54 -6.80
N ILE A 194 -5.58 8.36 -7.43
CA ILE A 194 -6.72 7.48 -7.78
C ILE A 194 -6.91 6.38 -6.74
N ASN A 195 -5.86 5.61 -6.42
CA ASN A 195 -6.02 4.43 -5.56
C ASN A 195 -6.41 4.80 -4.13
N ASP A 196 -5.94 5.96 -3.64
CA ASP A 196 -6.21 6.40 -2.28
C ASP A 196 -7.27 7.50 -2.25
N ILE A 197 -7.00 8.62 -2.91
CA ILE A 197 -7.83 9.81 -2.75
C ILE A 197 -9.18 9.66 -3.45
N PHE A 198 -9.18 9.32 -4.75
CA PHE A 198 -10.44 9.10 -5.47
C PHE A 198 -11.26 7.97 -4.83
N ALA A 199 -10.61 6.83 -4.56
CA ALA A 199 -11.27 5.65 -4.02
C ALA A 199 -11.99 5.93 -2.69
N ALA A 200 -11.31 6.61 -1.75
CA ALA A 200 -11.90 6.98 -0.47
C ALA A 200 -13.00 8.04 -0.61
N ASN A 201 -12.78 9.08 -1.43
CA ASN A 201 -13.77 10.14 -1.66
C ASN A 201 -15.10 9.62 -2.24
N GLN A 202 -15.05 8.60 -3.13
CA GLN A 202 -16.26 7.98 -3.70
C GLN A 202 -17.15 7.32 -2.63
N LEU A 203 -16.60 7.02 -1.46
CA LEU A 203 -17.30 6.41 -0.33
C LEU A 203 -17.71 7.44 0.75
N GLY A 204 -17.36 8.71 0.56
CA GLY A 204 -17.56 9.76 1.56
C GLY A 204 -16.57 9.74 2.71
N ILE A 205 -15.44 9.03 2.55
CA ILE A 205 -14.31 9.03 3.48
C ILE A 205 -13.53 10.32 3.28
N LYS A 206 -13.10 10.96 4.37
CA LYS A 206 -12.21 12.12 4.32
C LYS A 206 -10.82 11.68 3.84
N THR A 207 -10.11 12.58 3.17
CA THR A 207 -8.80 12.27 2.61
C THR A 207 -7.77 13.34 2.89
N LEU A 208 -6.53 12.91 3.15
CA LEU A 208 -5.33 13.76 3.12
C LEU A 208 -4.36 13.16 2.12
N TRP A 209 -3.87 13.97 1.21
CA TRP A 209 -2.94 13.51 0.19
C TRP A 209 -1.48 13.72 0.63
N PHE A 210 -0.74 12.62 0.81
CA PHE A 210 0.69 12.70 1.04
C PHE A 210 1.42 12.98 -0.28
N ASN A 211 1.92 14.19 -0.45
CA ASN A 211 2.53 14.68 -1.69
C ASN A 211 4.02 15.02 -1.52
N ASN A 212 4.81 14.04 -1.09
CA ASN A 212 6.25 14.21 -0.87
C ASN A 212 7.04 14.56 -2.15
N LYS A 213 6.55 14.11 -3.31
CA LYS A 213 7.22 14.33 -4.62
C LYS A 213 6.80 15.63 -5.31
N ASN A 214 5.99 16.47 -4.63
CA ASN A 214 5.44 17.72 -5.19
C ASN A 214 4.77 17.51 -6.57
N THR A 215 4.04 16.41 -6.69
CA THR A 215 3.32 16.03 -7.90
C THR A 215 2.15 16.97 -8.14
N LYS A 216 1.91 17.37 -9.39
CA LYS A 216 0.73 18.17 -9.73
C LYS A 216 -0.55 17.35 -9.58
N TRP A 217 -1.60 17.99 -9.06
CA TRP A 217 -2.93 17.42 -9.13
C TRP A 217 -3.45 17.45 -10.56
N VAL A 218 -3.83 16.29 -11.09
CA VAL A 218 -4.26 16.14 -12.49
C VAL A 218 -5.66 15.56 -12.64
N GLN A 219 -6.39 15.41 -11.53
CA GLN A 219 -7.72 14.82 -11.52
C GLN A 219 -8.81 15.85 -11.76
N ALA A 220 -9.96 15.41 -12.31
CA ALA A 220 -11.12 16.27 -12.56
C ALA A 220 -11.97 16.57 -11.31
N PHE A 221 -11.74 15.85 -10.20
CA PHE A 221 -12.42 16.11 -8.93
C PHE A 221 -11.57 17.02 -8.03
N GLU A 222 -12.19 17.55 -6.99
CA GLU A 222 -11.58 18.51 -6.08
C GLU A 222 -10.32 17.93 -5.43
N LYS A 223 -9.24 18.72 -5.41
CA LYS A 223 -8.01 18.38 -4.73
C LYS A 223 -8.25 18.43 -3.22
N PRO A 224 -7.93 17.37 -2.45
CA PRO A 224 -7.97 17.43 -1.00
C PRO A 224 -6.83 18.29 -0.45
N GLU A 225 -6.84 18.54 0.85
CA GLU A 225 -5.66 19.03 1.54
C GLU A 225 -4.50 18.07 1.34
N ASP A 226 -3.29 18.62 1.17
CA ASP A 226 -2.08 17.83 1.00
C ASP A 226 -0.98 18.23 1.98
N PHE A 227 -0.11 17.28 2.28
CA PHE A 227 1.06 17.50 3.12
C PHE A 227 2.25 16.70 2.60
N SER A 228 3.45 17.13 3.02
CA SER A 228 4.71 16.45 2.69
C SER A 228 5.63 16.25 3.93
N ASP A 229 5.26 16.82 5.06
CA ASP A 229 6.02 16.73 6.31
C ASP A 229 5.20 15.98 7.37
N TRP A 230 5.58 14.76 7.66
CA TRP A 230 4.93 13.89 8.65
C TRP A 230 4.93 14.46 10.07
N LYS A 231 5.90 15.34 10.41
CA LYS A 231 5.97 15.96 11.72
C LYS A 231 4.79 16.88 12.00
N LYS A 232 4.18 17.41 10.93
CA LYS A 232 3.02 18.31 11.01
C LYS A 232 1.68 17.58 10.95
N LEU A 233 1.68 16.29 10.60
CA LEU A 233 0.44 15.56 10.36
C LEU A 233 -0.55 15.59 11.54
N PRO A 234 -0.12 15.37 12.82
CA PRO A 234 -1.07 15.45 13.94
C PRO A 234 -1.75 16.81 14.06
N GLU A 235 -0.98 17.90 13.92
CA GLU A 235 -1.50 19.28 13.95
C GLU A 235 -2.48 19.55 12.79
N ILE A 236 -2.17 19.10 11.58
CA ILE A 236 -3.05 19.22 10.41
C ILE A 236 -4.39 18.50 10.65
N ILE A 237 -4.36 17.30 11.25
CA ILE A 237 -5.58 16.54 11.52
C ILE A 237 -6.43 17.25 12.57
N GLU A 238 -5.84 17.77 13.65
CA GLU A 238 -6.52 18.55 14.69
C GLU A 238 -7.18 19.80 14.09
N GLU A 239 -6.46 20.55 13.24
CA GLU A 239 -6.99 21.78 12.61
C GLU A 239 -8.17 21.52 11.64
N LEU A 240 -8.14 20.40 10.91
CA LEU A 240 -9.12 20.13 9.86
C LEU A 240 -10.36 19.37 10.36
N TYR A 241 -10.23 18.56 11.42
CA TYR A 241 -11.25 17.57 11.78
C TYR A 241 -11.70 17.61 13.25
N GLU A 242 -11.08 18.45 14.08
CA GLU A 242 -11.49 18.73 15.47
C GLU A 242 -11.98 20.20 15.64
#